data_9dee67cf30c1e3aa8de042489f5cfd55
#
_entry.id   9dee67cf30c1e3aa8de042489f5cfd55
#
_cell.length_a   1.000
_cell.length_b   1.000
_cell.length_c   1.000
_cell.angle_alpha   90.00
_cell.angle_beta   90.00
_cell.angle_gamma   90.00
#
_symmetry.space_group_name_H-M   'P 1'
#
loop_
_entity.id
_entity.type
_entity.pdbx_description
1 polymer ?
#
loop_
_entity_poly.entity_id
_entity_poly.type
_entity_poly.pdbx_seq_one_letter_code
_entity_poly.pdbx_strand_id
1 'polypeptide(L)'
;MSYDSRLSRAFHNAPVLPLHMRSRYVLISDCHRGSGNSNDNFLKNQNLYFTALKHYYDCGFTYIELGDGDELWENRKMSQIIEIHNNVFWLLSLFYNAGRLYLIYGNHDMEKKKSGYSDTVCPSYFCTDAQCHKPLFPNLTFYEGLILENT
;
A
#
# COMPACT_ATOMS: atom_id res chain seq x y z
N MET A 1 -14.34 -5.69 -23.46
CA MET A 1 -12.88 -5.45 -23.56
C MET A 1 -12.22 -6.81 -23.44
N SER A 2 -11.38 -7.20 -24.42
CA SER A 2 -10.71 -8.50 -24.42
C SER A 2 -9.65 -8.59 -23.30
N TYR A 3 -9.24 -9.80 -22.94
CA TYR A 3 -8.16 -10.04 -21.96
C TYR A 3 -6.87 -9.32 -22.38
N ASP A 4 -6.48 -9.47 -23.66
CA ASP A 4 -5.26 -8.87 -24.22
C ASP A 4 -5.26 -7.34 -24.13
N SER A 5 -6.41 -6.70 -24.35
CA SER A 5 -6.51 -5.24 -24.27
C SER A 5 -6.42 -4.74 -22.82
N ARG A 6 -6.85 -5.55 -21.85
CA ARG A 6 -6.71 -5.22 -20.42
C ARG A 6 -5.27 -5.35 -19.97
N LEU A 7 -4.61 -6.43 -20.34
CA LEU A 7 -3.20 -6.67 -20.04
C LEU A 7 -2.30 -5.59 -20.65
N SER A 8 -2.51 -5.25 -21.93
CA SER A 8 -1.77 -4.19 -22.60
C SER A 8 -1.94 -2.84 -21.90
N ARG A 9 -3.15 -2.52 -21.46
CA ARG A 9 -3.43 -1.28 -20.73
C ARG A 9 -2.72 -1.26 -19.37
N ALA A 10 -2.77 -2.36 -18.61
CA ALA A 10 -2.09 -2.47 -17.32
C ALA A 10 -0.58 -2.26 -17.50
N PHE A 11 0.00 -2.88 -18.52
CA PHE A 11 1.42 -2.73 -18.85
C PHE A 11 1.80 -1.30 -19.22
N HIS A 12 1.00 -0.62 -20.06
CA HIS A 12 1.27 0.77 -20.46
C HIS A 12 1.14 1.79 -19.32
N ASN A 13 0.29 1.51 -18.36
CA ASN A 13 0.05 2.40 -17.22
C ASN A 13 0.93 2.05 -16.00
N ALA A 14 1.68 0.96 -16.05
CA ALA A 14 2.54 0.53 -14.97
C ALA A 14 3.73 1.49 -14.80
N PRO A 15 4.06 1.91 -13.56
CA PRO A 15 5.30 2.62 -13.32
C PRO A 15 6.49 1.69 -13.58
N VAL A 16 7.55 2.26 -14.14
CA VAL A 16 8.81 1.54 -14.42
C VAL A 16 9.84 1.96 -13.39
N LEU A 17 10.36 0.99 -12.65
CA LEU A 17 11.43 1.21 -11.67
C LEU A 17 12.72 0.54 -12.12
N PRO A 18 13.89 1.19 -11.90
CA PRO A 18 15.17 0.61 -12.30
C PRO A 18 15.52 -0.60 -11.42
N LEU A 19 15.98 -1.68 -12.05
CA LEU A 19 16.50 -2.85 -11.37
C LEU A 19 17.98 -3.03 -11.69
N HIS A 20 18.84 -2.84 -10.71
CA HIS A 20 20.28 -3.02 -10.81
C HIS A 20 20.83 -3.63 -9.52
N MET A 21 22.11 -3.99 -9.50
CA MET A 21 22.77 -4.69 -8.37
C MET A 21 22.67 -3.97 -7.01
N ARG A 22 22.35 -2.67 -6.99
CA ARG A 22 22.20 -1.88 -5.76
C ARG A 22 20.76 -1.54 -5.43
N SER A 23 19.80 -1.97 -6.25
CA SER A 23 18.38 -1.74 -5.98
C SER A 23 17.94 -2.42 -4.70
N ARG A 24 17.13 -1.71 -3.91
CA ARG A 24 16.61 -2.18 -2.62
C ARG A 24 15.09 -2.12 -2.64
N TYR A 25 14.47 -3.21 -3.03
CA TYR A 25 13.02 -3.37 -3.04
C TYR A 25 12.62 -4.43 -2.03
N VAL A 26 11.59 -4.15 -1.25
CA VAL A 26 10.88 -5.14 -0.44
C VAL A 26 9.46 -5.25 -0.99
N LEU A 27 9.07 -6.47 -1.34
CA LEU A 27 7.77 -6.78 -1.94
C LEU A 27 6.97 -7.62 -0.95
N ILE A 28 5.77 -7.17 -0.61
CA ILE A 28 4.84 -7.87 0.28
C ILE A 28 3.47 -7.88 -0.36
N SER A 29 2.76 -9.01 -0.28
CA SER A 29 1.39 -9.16 -0.77
C SER A 29 0.47 -9.71 0.30
N ASP A 30 -0.84 -9.69 0.04
CA ASP A 30 -1.85 -10.43 0.81
C ASP A 30 -1.82 -10.12 2.31
N CYS A 31 -1.65 -8.86 2.66
CA CYS A 31 -1.69 -8.44 4.07
C CYS A 31 -3.10 -8.61 4.64
N HIS A 32 -4.15 -8.31 3.85
CA HIS A 32 -5.54 -8.41 4.27
C HIS A 32 -5.80 -7.68 5.60
N ARG A 33 -5.33 -6.43 5.72
CA ARG A 33 -5.61 -5.60 6.89
C ARG A 33 -7.12 -5.39 7.01
N GLY A 34 -7.68 -5.83 8.11
CA GLY A 34 -9.10 -5.75 8.40
C GLY A 34 -9.44 -4.70 9.47
N SER A 35 -10.60 -4.84 10.08
CA SER A 35 -11.11 -3.90 11.08
C SER A 35 -10.94 -4.38 12.53
N GLY A 36 -9.97 -5.25 12.79
CA GLY A 36 -9.65 -5.74 14.14
C GLY A 36 -10.58 -6.82 14.67
N ASN A 37 -11.47 -7.36 13.84
CA ASN A 37 -12.38 -8.46 14.20
C ASN A 37 -11.76 -9.83 13.90
N SER A 38 -12.54 -10.91 14.06
CA SER A 38 -12.09 -12.29 13.81
C SER A 38 -11.64 -12.54 12.36
N ASN A 39 -12.05 -11.68 11.42
CA ASN A 39 -11.73 -11.79 9.99
C ASN A 39 -10.49 -10.94 9.62
N ASP A 40 -9.90 -10.25 10.58
CA ASP A 40 -8.65 -9.52 10.38
C ASP A 40 -7.46 -10.48 10.45
N ASN A 41 -7.09 -11.04 9.31
CA ASN A 41 -5.99 -12.00 9.22
C ASN A 41 -4.62 -11.36 9.47
N PHE A 42 -4.51 -10.06 9.28
CA PHE A 42 -3.28 -9.30 9.49
C PHE A 42 -2.95 -9.09 10.97
N LEU A 43 -3.97 -8.98 11.82
CA LEU A 43 -3.82 -8.57 13.21
C LEU A 43 -2.79 -9.43 13.99
N LYS A 44 -2.76 -10.74 13.75
CA LYS A 44 -1.83 -11.67 14.39
C LYS A 44 -0.36 -11.42 14.03
N ASN A 45 -0.12 -10.91 12.82
CA ASN A 45 1.22 -10.70 12.27
C ASN A 45 1.63 -9.23 12.24
N GLN A 46 0.77 -8.32 12.71
CA GLN A 46 0.98 -6.88 12.63
C GLN A 46 2.32 -6.43 13.21
N ASN A 47 2.70 -6.94 14.39
CA ASN A 47 3.94 -6.55 15.04
C ASN A 47 5.18 -7.04 14.27
N LEU A 48 5.12 -8.25 13.73
CA LEU A 48 6.20 -8.80 12.90
C LEU A 48 6.35 -7.99 11.61
N TYR A 49 5.22 -7.72 10.94
CA TYR A 49 5.19 -6.91 9.74
C TYR A 49 5.75 -5.50 10.00
N PHE A 50 5.28 -4.84 11.06
CA PHE A 50 5.73 -3.49 11.42
C PHE A 50 7.24 -3.45 11.68
N THR A 51 7.76 -4.40 12.47
CA THR A 51 9.19 -4.48 12.79
C THR A 51 10.04 -4.71 11.54
N ALA A 52 9.64 -5.65 10.69
CA ALA A 52 10.33 -5.94 9.44
C ALA A 52 10.31 -4.73 8.49
N LEU A 53 9.13 -4.13 8.30
CA LEU A 53 8.97 -2.99 7.39
C LEU A 53 9.73 -1.75 7.88
N LYS A 54 9.74 -1.51 9.21
CA LYS A 54 10.54 -0.43 9.81
C LYS A 54 12.03 -0.61 9.55
N HIS A 55 12.55 -1.84 9.70
CA HIS A 55 13.92 -2.18 9.36
C HIS A 55 14.23 -1.88 7.88
N TYR A 56 13.36 -2.29 6.96
CA TYR A 56 13.55 -2.00 5.53
C TYR A 56 13.49 -0.50 5.23
N TYR A 57 12.62 0.24 5.92
CA TYR A 57 12.60 1.71 5.80
C TYR A 57 13.94 2.33 6.19
N ASP A 58 14.49 1.94 7.35
CA ASP A 58 15.75 2.45 7.88
C ASP A 58 16.95 2.08 6.98
N CYS A 59 16.89 0.91 6.35
CA CYS A 59 17.87 0.45 5.37
C CYS A 59 17.73 1.06 3.97
N GLY A 60 16.79 1.97 3.76
CA GLY A 60 16.63 2.68 2.49
C GLY A 60 15.94 1.89 1.39
N PHE A 61 15.16 0.86 1.75
CA PHE A 61 14.37 0.10 0.78
C PHE A 61 13.17 0.89 0.27
N THR A 62 12.73 0.58 -0.95
CA THR A 62 11.43 0.97 -1.48
C THR A 62 10.45 -0.15 -1.21
N TYR A 63 9.28 0.18 -0.67
CA TYR A 63 8.20 -0.77 -0.41
C TYR A 63 7.25 -0.86 -1.60
N ILE A 64 6.98 -2.08 -2.03
CA ILE A 64 6.02 -2.40 -3.08
C ILE A 64 5.00 -3.38 -2.50
N GLU A 65 3.75 -2.97 -2.38
CA GLU A 65 2.63 -3.83 -2.00
C GLU A 65 2.00 -4.43 -3.26
N LEU A 66 1.99 -5.77 -3.36
CA LEU A 66 1.60 -6.50 -4.57
C LEU A 66 0.12 -6.91 -4.58
N GLY A 67 -0.75 -6.08 -4.04
CA GLY A 67 -2.19 -6.32 -3.99
C GLY A 67 -2.67 -6.95 -2.69
N ASP A 68 -3.98 -6.88 -2.48
CA ASP A 68 -4.69 -7.40 -1.32
C ASP A 68 -4.09 -6.91 0.02
N GLY A 69 -3.67 -5.66 0.03
CA GLY A 69 -3.15 -5.00 1.23
C GLY A 69 -4.24 -4.79 2.27
N ASP A 70 -5.43 -4.47 1.84
CA ASP A 70 -6.58 -4.19 2.70
C ASP A 70 -7.78 -5.07 2.33
N GLU A 71 -8.48 -5.59 3.37
CA GLU A 71 -9.62 -6.48 3.22
C GLU A 71 -10.92 -5.68 3.06
N LEU A 72 -11.20 -5.21 1.84
CA LEU A 72 -12.36 -4.37 1.53
C LEU A 72 -13.60 -5.16 1.09
N TRP A 73 -13.52 -6.46 0.88
CA TRP A 73 -14.70 -7.28 0.64
C TRP A 73 -15.56 -7.43 1.88
N GLU A 74 -14.92 -7.66 3.04
CA GLU A 74 -15.60 -7.84 4.32
C GLU A 74 -15.72 -6.54 5.10
N ASN A 75 -14.76 -5.61 4.92
CA ASN A 75 -14.69 -4.34 5.63
C ASN A 75 -14.86 -3.18 4.64
N ARG A 76 -16.08 -2.68 4.54
CA ARG A 76 -16.43 -1.65 3.54
C ARG A 76 -15.91 -0.24 3.85
N LYS A 77 -15.28 -0.05 5.01
CA LYS A 77 -14.83 1.28 5.46
C LYS A 77 -13.32 1.30 5.67
N MET A 78 -12.60 1.79 4.66
CA MET A 78 -11.16 1.97 4.73
C MET A 78 -10.71 2.79 5.95
N SER A 79 -11.52 3.77 6.39
CA SER A 79 -11.23 4.57 7.58
C SER A 79 -11.10 3.75 8.86
N GLN A 80 -11.89 2.67 9.00
CA GLN A 80 -11.78 1.76 10.15
C GLN A 80 -10.50 0.94 10.09
N ILE A 81 -10.10 0.50 8.91
CA ILE A 81 -8.83 -0.23 8.72
C ILE A 81 -7.65 0.69 9.09
N ILE A 82 -7.67 1.95 8.61
CA ILE A 82 -6.63 2.93 8.95
C ILE A 82 -6.58 3.18 10.45
N GLU A 83 -7.71 3.32 11.12
CA GLU A 83 -7.78 3.57 12.56
C GLU A 83 -7.19 2.40 13.36
N ILE A 84 -7.60 1.16 13.06
CA ILE A 84 -7.12 -0.05 13.75
C ILE A 84 -5.63 -0.29 13.51
N HIS A 85 -5.16 -0.08 12.28
CA HIS A 85 -3.76 -0.29 11.89
C HIS A 85 -2.98 1.03 11.75
N ASN A 86 -3.33 2.04 12.55
CA ASN A 86 -2.79 3.39 12.44
C ASN A 86 -1.26 3.45 12.46
N ASN A 87 -0.60 2.61 13.26
CA ASN A 87 0.87 2.52 13.30
C ASN A 87 1.46 2.03 11.97
N VAL A 88 0.79 1.10 11.29
CA VAL A 88 1.20 0.61 9.97
C VAL A 88 1.04 1.72 8.94
N PHE A 89 -0.09 2.43 8.92
CA PHE A 89 -0.31 3.54 8.00
C PHE A 89 0.62 4.73 8.26
N TRP A 90 0.96 4.99 9.52
CA TRP A 90 2.04 5.92 9.86
C TRP A 90 3.36 5.52 9.18
N LEU A 91 3.77 4.24 9.28
CA LEU A 91 5.00 3.76 8.67
C LEU A 91 4.95 3.83 7.13
N LEU A 92 3.81 3.46 6.54
CA LEU A 92 3.59 3.61 5.09
C LEU A 92 3.68 5.08 4.65
N SER A 93 3.20 6.02 5.48
CA SER A 93 3.33 7.45 5.20
C SER A 93 4.79 7.93 5.18
N LEU A 94 5.68 7.30 5.96
CA LEU A 94 7.11 7.59 5.91
C LEU A 94 7.72 7.16 4.56
N PHE A 95 7.36 5.95 4.08
CA PHE A 95 7.77 5.50 2.73
C PHE A 95 7.23 6.42 1.65
N TYR A 96 5.95 6.83 1.75
CA TYR A 96 5.34 7.76 0.81
C TYR A 96 6.10 9.10 0.77
N ASN A 97 6.33 9.71 1.92
CA ASN A 97 7.04 11.00 2.02
C ASN A 97 8.49 10.93 1.51
N ALA A 98 9.09 9.75 1.58
CA ALA A 98 10.43 9.49 1.05
C ALA A 98 10.44 9.16 -0.46
N GLY A 99 9.27 9.14 -1.13
CA GLY A 99 9.14 8.73 -2.54
C GLY A 99 9.44 7.24 -2.78
N ARG A 100 9.24 6.40 -1.76
CA ARG A 100 9.61 4.98 -1.76
C ARG A 100 8.41 4.06 -1.49
N LEU A 101 7.20 4.44 -1.94
CA LEU A 101 5.97 3.69 -1.77
C LEU A 101 5.29 3.45 -3.11
N TYR A 102 5.03 2.18 -3.42
CA TYR A 102 4.22 1.76 -4.57
C TYR A 102 3.18 0.76 -4.11
N LEU A 103 1.91 1.08 -4.33
CA LEU A 103 0.79 0.24 -3.93
C LEU A 103 0.05 -0.26 -5.17
N ILE A 104 -0.01 -1.58 -5.30
CA ILE A 104 -0.77 -2.28 -6.33
C ILE A 104 -2.05 -2.79 -5.66
N TYR A 105 -3.20 -2.67 -6.32
CA TYR A 105 -4.45 -3.24 -5.82
C TYR A 105 -4.64 -4.67 -6.31
N GLY A 106 -5.23 -5.50 -5.47
CA GLY A 106 -5.65 -6.86 -5.80
C GLY A 106 -7.16 -6.97 -5.99
N ASN A 107 -7.68 -8.18 -5.86
CA ASN A 107 -9.11 -8.40 -5.98
C ASN A 107 -9.89 -8.02 -4.71
N HIS A 108 -9.30 -8.17 -3.52
CA HIS A 108 -9.91 -7.77 -2.24
C HIS A 108 -9.96 -6.26 -2.02
N ASP A 109 -9.08 -5.50 -2.67
CA ASP A 109 -9.02 -4.04 -2.55
C ASP A 109 -9.10 -3.31 -3.90
N MET A 110 -9.80 -3.93 -4.86
CA MET A 110 -10.00 -3.41 -6.22
C MET A 110 -10.64 -2.01 -6.28
N GLU A 111 -11.31 -1.57 -5.23
CA GLU A 111 -11.87 -0.23 -5.15
C GLU A 111 -10.81 0.87 -5.27
N LYS A 112 -9.58 0.57 -4.89
CA LYS A 112 -8.43 1.48 -4.95
C LYS A 112 -8.07 1.93 -6.37
N LYS A 113 -8.56 1.23 -7.41
CA LYS A 113 -8.40 1.63 -8.81
C LYS A 113 -9.10 2.94 -9.19
N LYS A 114 -10.03 3.40 -8.34
CA LYS A 114 -10.78 4.65 -8.59
C LYS A 114 -9.83 5.83 -8.51
N SER A 115 -9.89 6.72 -9.51
CA SER A 115 -9.12 7.96 -9.50
C SER A 115 -9.43 8.79 -8.25
N GLY A 116 -8.39 9.33 -7.60
CA GLY A 116 -8.53 10.12 -6.40
C GLY A 116 -8.92 9.33 -5.14
N TYR A 117 -8.80 7.99 -5.17
CA TYR A 117 -9.15 7.14 -4.03
C TYR A 117 -8.37 7.53 -2.76
N SER A 118 -7.07 7.81 -2.89
CA SER A 118 -6.24 8.20 -1.74
C SER A 118 -6.74 9.47 -1.04
N ASP A 119 -7.16 10.46 -1.82
CA ASP A 119 -7.59 11.75 -1.27
C ASP A 119 -9.01 11.72 -0.70
N THR A 120 -9.87 10.86 -1.25
CA THR A 120 -11.30 10.79 -0.87
C THR A 120 -11.58 9.74 0.20
N VAL A 121 -10.85 8.62 0.22
CA VAL A 121 -11.12 7.46 1.07
C VAL A 121 -10.03 7.22 2.12
N CYS A 122 -8.78 7.63 1.82
CA CYS A 122 -7.63 7.53 2.73
C CYS A 122 -7.05 8.90 3.08
N PRO A 123 -7.85 9.91 3.49
CA PRO A 123 -7.38 11.28 3.57
C PRO A 123 -6.33 11.51 4.65
N SER A 124 -6.39 10.77 5.76
CA SER A 124 -5.50 11.03 6.91
C SER A 124 -5.31 9.81 7.81
N TYR A 125 -4.25 9.87 8.60
CA TYR A 125 -4.00 9.01 9.74
C TYR A 125 -3.77 9.86 10.99
N PHE A 126 -3.90 9.28 12.18
CA PHE A 126 -3.60 9.98 13.43
C PHE A 126 -2.11 9.90 13.73
N CYS A 127 -1.43 11.05 13.76
CA CYS A 127 -0.01 11.15 14.13
C CYS A 127 0.12 11.29 15.66
N THR A 128 0.59 10.25 16.33
CA THR A 128 0.74 10.23 17.78
C THR A 128 1.73 11.29 18.28
N ASP A 129 2.83 11.51 17.57
CA ASP A 129 3.86 12.49 17.97
C ASP A 129 3.33 13.92 17.89
N ALA A 130 2.54 14.22 16.85
CA ALA A 130 1.97 15.56 16.65
C ALA A 130 0.60 15.74 17.30
N GLN A 131 0.01 14.67 17.84
CA GLN A 131 -1.34 14.65 18.43
C GLN A 131 -2.42 15.23 17.50
N CYS A 132 -2.32 14.97 16.21
CA CYS A 132 -3.26 15.45 15.21
C CYS A 132 -3.34 14.51 13.99
N HIS A 133 -4.39 14.67 13.20
CA HIS A 133 -4.48 13.99 11.90
C HIS A 133 -3.54 14.64 10.89
N LYS A 134 -2.80 13.82 10.16
CA LYS A 134 -1.95 14.24 9.03
C LYS A 134 -2.41 13.57 7.74
N PRO A 135 -2.21 14.22 6.58
CA PRO A 135 -2.48 13.59 5.29
C PRO A 135 -1.74 12.26 5.15
N LEU A 136 -2.42 11.23 4.66
CA LEU A 136 -1.83 9.89 4.54
C LEU A 136 -1.04 9.76 3.24
N PHE A 137 -1.71 9.84 2.09
CA PHE A 137 -1.11 9.66 0.77
C PHE A 137 -1.67 10.66 -0.25
N PRO A 138 -1.41 11.97 -0.11
CA PRO A 138 -1.95 12.96 -1.03
C PRO A 138 -1.62 12.66 -2.50
N ASN A 139 -2.63 12.59 -3.37
CA ASN A 139 -2.48 12.30 -4.81
C ASN A 139 -1.80 10.95 -5.15
N LEU A 140 -1.75 9.99 -4.23
CA LEU A 140 -1.20 8.67 -4.52
C LEU A 140 -2.06 7.95 -5.56
N THR A 141 -1.41 7.39 -6.57
CA THR A 141 -2.03 6.46 -7.51
C THR A 141 -1.82 5.03 -7.05
N PHE A 142 -2.90 4.25 -6.99
CA PHE A 142 -2.83 2.80 -6.85
C PHE A 142 -2.74 2.19 -8.25
N TYR A 143 -1.80 1.27 -8.44
CA TYR A 143 -1.48 0.71 -9.73
C TYR A 143 -2.11 -0.68 -9.94
N GLU A 144 -2.27 -1.09 -11.19
CA GLU A 144 -2.68 -2.45 -11.58
C GLU A 144 -1.47 -3.39 -11.69
N GLY A 145 -0.29 -2.84 -11.87
CA GLY A 145 0.98 -3.55 -11.98
C GLY A 145 2.17 -2.59 -11.92
N LEU A 146 3.37 -3.16 -11.88
CA LEU A 146 4.62 -2.42 -11.82
C LEU A 146 5.68 -3.17 -12.64
N ILE A 147 6.56 -2.44 -13.28
CA ILE A 147 7.66 -3.01 -14.09
C ILE A 147 8.98 -2.72 -13.38
N LEU A 148 9.78 -3.76 -13.17
CA LEU A 148 11.17 -3.64 -12.78
C LEU A 148 12.02 -3.86 -14.04
N GLU A 149 12.71 -2.82 -14.49
CA GLU A 149 13.51 -2.85 -15.72
C GLU A 149 15.00 -2.88 -15.39
N ASN A 150 15.70 -3.84 -15.99
CA ASN A 150 17.15 -3.95 -15.82
C ASN A 150 17.85 -2.79 -16.53
N THR A 151 18.64 -2.04 -15.80
CA THR A 151 19.36 -0.83 -16.28
C THR A 151 20.86 -0.97 -16.08
#